data_2635c59971e4e71fb9586ed5e09aaf6f
#
_entry.id   2635c59971e4e71fb9586ed5e09aaf6f
#
_cell.length_a   1.000
_cell.length_b   1.000
_cell.length_c   1.000
_cell.angle_alpha   90.00
_cell.angle_beta   90.00
_cell.angle_gamma   90.00
#
_symmetry.space_group_name_H-M   'P 1'
#
loop_
_entity.id
_entity.type
_entity.pdbx_description
1 polymer ?
#
loop_
_entity_poly.entity_id
_entity_poly.type
_entity_poly.pdbx_seq_one_letter_code
_entity_poly.pdbx_strand_id
1 'polypeptide(L)'
;TTIDSFCLFVVRNHFEEISLDPNFRIADEGEIRLLEQDVLEQVFEDNYARQEKTFLSLIDAYAGKRNDHGVREMVAKIYRMSLSSPWPQAWMKKLTEPYQVEHAQELVQTEMLEDIAEHARLLLCDMCTQMTQALQLCNEPDGPQAYAKTLEADLTQLQQAENLQGYLQVQTFLNGLVFGKLSPIRKFSGDVKKKETVMEIRSDVKKEVETLQKKYFAMDLETLLLQQKRLCP
;
A
#
# COMPACT_ATOMS: atom_id res chain seq x y z
N THR A 1 17.62 29.88 -26.15
CA THR A 1 17.42 28.50 -26.65
C THR A 1 16.78 27.70 -25.51
N THR A 2 15.62 27.10 -25.76
CA THR A 2 14.97 26.20 -24.78
C THR A 2 15.65 24.83 -24.83
N ILE A 3 15.47 24.02 -23.79
CA ILE A 3 15.96 22.64 -23.73
C ILE A 3 15.43 21.83 -24.91
N ASP A 4 14.13 21.99 -25.24
CA ASP A 4 13.50 21.30 -26.36
C ASP A 4 14.13 21.65 -27.72
N SER A 5 14.42 22.94 -27.95
CA SER A 5 15.10 23.38 -29.15
C SER A 5 16.51 22.80 -29.28
N PHE A 6 17.22 22.67 -28.16
CA PHE A 6 18.53 22.05 -28.13
C PHE A 6 18.43 20.53 -28.41
N CYS A 7 17.50 19.84 -27.77
CA CYS A 7 17.25 18.41 -28.01
C CYS A 7 16.90 18.17 -29.50
N LEU A 8 16.00 18.97 -30.06
CA LEU A 8 15.65 18.86 -31.47
C LEU A 8 16.83 19.11 -32.40
N PHE A 9 17.70 20.07 -32.07
CA PHE A 9 18.94 20.33 -32.83
C PHE A 9 19.87 19.10 -32.78
N VAL A 10 20.07 18.50 -31.63
CA VAL A 10 20.89 17.27 -31.49
C VAL A 10 20.31 16.14 -32.32
N VAL A 11 19.02 15.85 -32.19
CA VAL A 11 18.35 14.78 -32.95
C VAL A 11 18.46 15.00 -34.47
N ARG A 12 18.27 16.24 -34.93
CA ARG A 12 18.40 16.55 -36.38
C ARG A 12 19.81 16.43 -36.93
N ASN A 13 20.83 16.56 -36.10
CA ASN A 13 22.22 16.39 -36.53
C ASN A 13 22.71 14.94 -36.40
N HIS A 14 22.00 14.08 -35.66
CA HIS A 14 22.40 12.70 -35.37
C HIS A 14 21.27 11.68 -35.68
N PHE A 15 20.35 12.03 -36.58
CA PHE A 15 19.19 11.19 -36.91
C PHE A 15 19.59 9.81 -37.46
N GLU A 16 20.74 9.70 -38.14
CA GLU A 16 21.24 8.45 -38.67
C GLU A 16 21.64 7.47 -37.56
N GLU A 17 22.23 7.95 -36.45
CA GLU A 17 22.68 7.14 -35.33
C GLU A 17 21.49 6.44 -34.60
N ILE A 18 20.31 7.02 -34.67
CA ILE A 18 19.08 6.50 -34.05
C ILE A 18 18.10 5.92 -35.09
N SER A 19 18.55 5.77 -36.35
CA SER A 19 17.76 5.24 -37.47
C SER A 19 16.41 5.97 -37.66
N LEU A 20 16.42 7.28 -37.53
CA LEU A 20 15.24 8.14 -37.69
C LEU A 20 15.17 8.63 -39.14
N ASP A 21 13.95 8.80 -39.70
CA ASP A 21 13.73 9.43 -40.99
C ASP A 21 14.18 10.91 -40.91
N PRO A 22 15.00 11.42 -41.82
CA PRO A 22 15.42 12.84 -41.83
C PRO A 22 14.25 13.82 -41.87
N ASN A 23 13.08 13.41 -42.42
CA ASN A 23 11.87 14.22 -42.50
C ASN A 23 10.94 14.04 -41.30
N PHE A 24 11.45 13.49 -40.17
CA PHE A 24 10.63 13.32 -38.99
C PHE A 24 10.01 14.64 -38.51
N ARG A 25 8.82 14.54 -37.94
CA ARG A 25 8.16 15.64 -37.24
C ARG A 25 7.88 15.28 -35.78
N ILE A 26 7.76 16.27 -34.94
CA ILE A 26 7.32 16.08 -33.58
C ILE A 26 5.79 15.90 -33.61
N ALA A 27 5.31 14.84 -33.00
CA ALA A 27 3.88 14.58 -32.82
C ALA A 27 3.30 15.57 -31.81
N ASP A 28 2.04 15.95 -32.00
CA ASP A 28 1.33 16.72 -30.95
C ASP A 28 0.84 15.80 -29.82
N GLU A 29 0.42 16.40 -28.69
CA GLU A 29 -0.03 15.66 -27.52
C GLU A 29 -1.23 14.74 -27.80
N GLY A 30 -2.11 15.11 -28.71
CA GLY A 30 -3.26 14.30 -29.10
C GLY A 30 -2.84 13.04 -29.85
N GLU A 31 -1.92 13.20 -30.81
CA GLU A 31 -1.34 12.10 -31.56
C GLU A 31 -0.58 11.12 -30.65
N ILE A 32 0.20 11.65 -29.70
CA ILE A 32 0.94 10.81 -28.72
C ILE A 32 -0.05 9.99 -27.88
N ARG A 33 -1.13 10.60 -27.40
CA ARG A 33 -2.14 9.88 -26.58
C ARG A 33 -2.85 8.79 -27.37
N LEU A 34 -3.20 9.04 -28.63
CA LEU A 34 -3.80 8.04 -29.48
C LEU A 34 -2.85 6.87 -29.73
N LEU A 35 -1.60 7.17 -30.05
CA LEU A 35 -0.57 6.14 -30.26
C LEU A 35 -0.34 5.32 -28.98
N GLU A 36 -0.27 5.95 -27.81
CA GLU A 36 -0.16 5.23 -26.53
C GLU A 36 -1.34 4.29 -26.30
N GLN A 37 -2.57 4.71 -26.63
CA GLN A 37 -3.76 3.88 -26.49
C GLN A 37 -3.75 2.70 -27.46
N ASP A 38 -3.44 2.93 -28.72
CA ASP A 38 -3.38 1.87 -29.75
C ASP A 38 -2.32 0.82 -29.40
N VAL A 39 -1.12 1.27 -29.00
CA VAL A 39 -0.03 0.36 -28.59
C VAL A 39 -0.41 -0.42 -27.33
N LEU A 40 -1.01 0.25 -26.34
CA LEU A 40 -1.45 -0.40 -25.11
C LEU A 40 -2.51 -1.47 -25.41
N GLU A 41 -3.49 -1.17 -26.25
CA GLU A 41 -4.52 -2.11 -26.67
C GLU A 41 -3.90 -3.32 -27.37
N GLN A 42 -3.01 -3.10 -28.32
CA GLN A 42 -2.31 -4.18 -29.02
C GLN A 42 -1.49 -5.07 -28.07
N VAL A 43 -0.76 -4.46 -27.12
CA VAL A 43 0.02 -5.22 -26.12
C VAL A 43 -0.90 -6.12 -25.28
N PHE A 44 -2.07 -5.62 -24.87
CA PHE A 44 -3.02 -6.43 -24.09
C PHE A 44 -3.64 -7.55 -24.94
N GLU A 45 -4.07 -7.25 -26.16
CA GLU A 45 -4.62 -8.25 -27.08
C GLU A 45 -3.62 -9.36 -27.40
N ASP A 46 -2.36 -9.02 -27.68
CA ASP A 46 -1.30 -9.98 -27.93
C ASP A 46 -1.05 -10.90 -26.73
N ASN A 47 -1.05 -10.36 -25.50
CA ASN A 47 -0.85 -11.17 -24.29
C ASN A 47 -2.07 -12.06 -24.00
N TYR A 48 -3.29 -11.59 -24.24
CA TYR A 48 -4.50 -12.41 -24.15
C TYR A 48 -4.48 -13.54 -25.20
N ALA A 49 -4.10 -13.23 -26.45
CA ALA A 49 -4.04 -14.22 -27.53
C ALA A 49 -3.00 -15.31 -27.26
N ARG A 50 -1.86 -14.95 -26.67
CA ARG A 50 -0.80 -15.90 -26.29
C ARG A 50 -1.12 -16.67 -25.01
N GLN A 51 -2.17 -16.28 -24.25
CA GLN A 51 -2.50 -16.81 -22.94
C GLN A 51 -1.29 -16.81 -21.98
N GLU A 52 -0.56 -15.71 -22.00
CA GLU A 52 0.65 -15.58 -21.18
C GLU A 52 0.27 -15.63 -19.69
N LYS A 53 0.84 -16.61 -18.96
CA LYS A 53 0.40 -16.95 -17.60
C LYS A 53 0.63 -15.84 -16.60
N THR A 54 1.74 -15.14 -16.70
CA THR A 54 2.09 -14.03 -15.79
C THR A 54 1.13 -12.87 -16.00
N PHE A 55 0.85 -12.54 -17.26
CA PHE A 55 -0.12 -11.50 -17.62
C PHE A 55 -1.52 -11.86 -17.09
N LEU A 56 -1.99 -13.08 -17.29
CA LEU A 56 -3.29 -13.52 -16.79
C LEU A 56 -3.36 -13.46 -15.25
N SER A 57 -2.29 -13.84 -14.55
CA SER A 57 -2.20 -13.72 -13.08
C SER A 57 -2.25 -12.27 -12.62
N LEU A 58 -1.63 -11.34 -13.34
CA LEU A 58 -1.70 -9.91 -13.08
C LEU A 58 -3.14 -9.38 -13.26
N ILE A 59 -3.79 -9.79 -14.36
CA ILE A 59 -5.19 -9.43 -14.62
C ILE A 59 -6.09 -9.97 -13.49
N ASP A 60 -5.96 -11.25 -13.13
CA ASP A 60 -6.77 -11.86 -12.07
C ASP A 60 -6.58 -11.18 -10.70
N ALA A 61 -5.37 -10.69 -10.41
CA ALA A 61 -5.06 -10.04 -9.15
C ALA A 61 -5.56 -8.58 -9.07
N TYR A 62 -5.52 -7.84 -10.18
CA TYR A 62 -5.70 -6.39 -10.16
C TYR A 62 -6.84 -5.87 -11.04
N ALA A 63 -7.40 -6.69 -11.94
CA ALA A 63 -8.56 -6.28 -12.71
C ALA A 63 -9.82 -6.23 -11.84
N GLY A 64 -10.66 -5.25 -12.11
CA GLY A 64 -11.97 -5.16 -11.48
C GLY A 64 -12.91 -6.29 -11.96
N LYS A 65 -14.01 -6.50 -11.24
CA LYS A 65 -14.99 -7.58 -11.54
C LYS A 65 -15.54 -7.59 -12.98
N ARG A 66 -15.36 -6.53 -13.76
CA ARG A 66 -15.97 -6.37 -15.09
C ARG A 66 -15.00 -6.03 -16.22
N ASN A 67 -13.81 -5.54 -15.94
CA ASN A 67 -12.84 -5.13 -16.97
C ASN A 67 -11.42 -5.00 -16.41
N ASP A 68 -10.46 -4.91 -17.33
CA ASP A 68 -9.03 -4.74 -17.08
C ASP A 68 -8.56 -3.27 -17.12
N HIS A 69 -9.50 -2.32 -17.15
CA HIS A 69 -9.21 -0.88 -17.30
C HIS A 69 -8.22 -0.36 -16.24
N GLY A 70 -8.38 -0.76 -14.97
CA GLY A 70 -7.47 -0.38 -13.90
C GLY A 70 -6.03 -0.86 -14.11
N VAL A 71 -5.87 -2.04 -14.70
CA VAL A 71 -4.53 -2.58 -15.05
C VAL A 71 -3.93 -1.79 -16.21
N ARG A 72 -4.73 -1.45 -17.22
CA ARG A 72 -4.29 -0.61 -18.35
C ARG A 72 -3.84 0.78 -17.89
N GLU A 73 -4.59 1.41 -17.00
CA GLU A 73 -4.20 2.69 -16.41
C GLU A 73 -2.91 2.59 -15.59
N MET A 74 -2.73 1.51 -14.82
CA MET A 74 -1.51 1.25 -14.05
C MET A 74 -0.31 1.13 -14.98
N VAL A 75 -0.40 0.33 -16.04
CA VAL A 75 0.67 0.14 -17.03
C VAL A 75 1.02 1.46 -17.70
N ALA A 76 0.02 2.22 -18.17
CA ALA A 76 0.24 3.53 -18.79
C ALA A 76 0.92 4.52 -17.82
N LYS A 77 0.55 4.51 -16.53
CA LYS A 77 1.16 5.35 -15.50
C LYS A 77 2.63 4.98 -15.27
N ILE A 78 2.94 3.67 -15.13
CA ILE A 78 4.31 3.19 -14.94
C ILE A 78 5.15 3.55 -16.16
N TYR A 79 4.63 3.36 -17.37
CA TYR A 79 5.31 3.75 -18.60
C TYR A 79 5.68 5.23 -18.61
N ARG A 80 4.72 6.12 -18.33
CA ARG A 80 4.99 7.58 -18.27
C ARG A 80 6.02 7.93 -17.17
N MET A 81 5.96 7.27 -16.02
CA MET A 81 6.97 7.46 -14.97
C MET A 81 8.35 7.01 -15.43
N SER A 82 8.45 5.92 -16.17
CA SER A 82 9.73 5.43 -16.70
C SER A 82 10.40 6.41 -17.65
N LEU A 83 9.61 7.17 -18.42
CA LEU A 83 10.10 8.19 -19.34
C LEU A 83 10.75 9.40 -18.64
N SER A 84 10.55 9.55 -17.32
CA SER A 84 11.26 10.56 -16.52
C SER A 84 12.73 10.17 -16.28
N SER A 85 13.09 8.91 -16.53
CA SER A 85 14.48 8.43 -16.44
C SER A 85 15.16 8.49 -17.80
N PRO A 86 16.43 8.89 -17.89
CA PRO A 86 17.22 8.79 -19.12
C PRO A 86 17.35 7.35 -19.63
N TRP A 87 17.17 6.36 -18.74
CA TRP A 87 17.29 4.93 -19.02
C TRP A 87 16.04 4.18 -18.53
N PRO A 88 14.88 4.27 -19.23
CA PRO A 88 13.61 3.70 -18.78
C PRO A 88 13.68 2.20 -18.46
N GLN A 89 14.36 1.42 -19.30
CA GLN A 89 14.50 -0.03 -19.10
C GLN A 89 15.33 -0.36 -17.85
N ALA A 90 16.44 0.34 -17.63
CA ALA A 90 17.27 0.17 -16.44
C ALA A 90 16.51 0.60 -15.17
N TRP A 91 15.73 1.66 -15.27
CA TRP A 91 14.85 2.11 -14.18
C TRP A 91 13.80 1.05 -13.82
N MET A 92 13.10 0.49 -14.82
CA MET A 92 12.12 -0.58 -14.58
C MET A 92 12.78 -1.82 -13.96
N LYS A 93 13.96 -2.24 -14.47
CA LYS A 93 14.70 -3.36 -13.89
C LYS A 93 15.05 -3.12 -12.43
N LYS A 94 15.57 -1.93 -12.10
CA LYS A 94 15.90 -1.56 -10.72
C LYS A 94 14.69 -1.60 -9.78
N LEU A 95 13.49 -1.27 -10.28
CA LEU A 95 12.26 -1.36 -9.48
C LEU A 95 11.86 -2.80 -9.15
N THR A 96 12.21 -3.76 -9.99
CA THR A 96 11.88 -5.17 -9.75
C THR A 96 12.92 -5.91 -8.91
N GLU A 97 14.17 -5.41 -8.82
CA GLU A 97 15.25 -6.04 -8.05
C GLU A 97 14.89 -6.34 -6.58
N PRO A 98 14.23 -5.42 -5.82
CA PRO A 98 13.86 -5.69 -4.43
C PRO A 98 12.85 -6.83 -4.25
N TYR A 99 12.15 -7.21 -5.32
CA TYR A 99 11.14 -8.26 -5.31
C TYR A 99 11.67 -9.61 -5.81
N GLN A 100 12.96 -9.70 -6.20
CA GLN A 100 13.62 -10.94 -6.60
C GLN A 100 14.16 -11.66 -5.37
N VAL A 101 13.24 -12.24 -4.60
CA VAL A 101 13.53 -12.94 -3.34
C VAL A 101 13.33 -14.44 -3.55
N GLU A 102 14.30 -15.25 -3.19
CA GLU A 102 14.23 -16.71 -3.36
C GLU A 102 13.62 -17.41 -2.16
N HIS A 103 13.91 -16.94 -0.95
CA HIS A 103 13.48 -17.55 0.30
C HIS A 103 12.57 -16.62 1.12
N ALA A 104 11.57 -17.20 1.77
CA ALA A 104 10.58 -16.45 2.56
C ALA A 104 11.22 -15.59 3.68
N GLN A 105 12.32 -16.04 4.26
CA GLN A 105 13.04 -15.32 5.31
C GLN A 105 13.68 -14.02 4.79
N GLU A 106 14.05 -13.96 3.51
CA GLU A 106 14.64 -12.77 2.89
C GLU A 106 13.60 -11.66 2.71
N LEU A 107 12.31 -12.02 2.59
CA LEU A 107 11.22 -11.04 2.52
C LEU A 107 11.24 -10.07 3.71
N VAL A 108 11.60 -10.54 4.89
CA VAL A 108 11.63 -9.72 6.11
C VAL A 108 12.64 -8.58 6.02
N GLN A 109 13.65 -8.72 5.16
CA GLN A 109 14.70 -7.73 4.94
C GLN A 109 14.37 -6.77 3.78
N THR A 110 13.24 -6.97 3.11
CA THR A 110 12.82 -6.08 2.03
C THR A 110 12.25 -4.78 2.57
N GLU A 111 12.55 -3.68 1.88
CA GLU A 111 11.99 -2.35 2.16
C GLU A 111 10.45 -2.39 2.24
N MET A 112 9.82 -3.20 1.40
CA MET A 112 8.37 -3.37 1.38
C MET A 112 7.80 -3.85 2.73
N LEU A 113 8.37 -4.90 3.34
CA LEU A 113 7.86 -5.39 4.62
C LEU A 113 8.25 -4.48 5.79
N GLU A 114 9.38 -3.77 5.70
CA GLU A 114 9.74 -2.76 6.69
C GLU A 114 8.79 -1.56 6.64
N ASP A 115 8.46 -1.06 5.44
CA ASP A 115 7.48 0.02 5.24
C ASP A 115 6.09 -0.36 5.78
N ILE A 116 5.64 -1.60 5.56
CA ILE A 116 4.38 -2.10 6.11
C ILE A 116 4.44 -2.12 7.64
N ALA A 117 5.55 -2.57 8.22
CA ALA A 117 5.74 -2.61 9.67
C ALA A 117 5.76 -1.20 10.27
N GLU A 118 6.46 -0.26 9.63
CA GLU A 118 6.51 1.14 10.07
C GLU A 118 5.14 1.80 9.98
N HIS A 119 4.43 1.63 8.87
CA HIS A 119 3.07 2.13 8.72
C HIS A 119 2.14 1.59 9.83
N ALA A 120 2.22 0.31 10.14
CA ALA A 120 1.43 -0.29 11.21
C ALA A 120 1.80 0.29 12.59
N ARG A 121 3.09 0.53 12.88
CA ARG A 121 3.56 1.15 14.13
C ARG A 121 3.00 2.58 14.28
N LEU A 122 3.01 3.36 13.21
CA LEU A 122 2.44 4.72 13.20
C LEU A 122 0.94 4.70 13.54
N LEU A 123 0.17 3.80 12.93
CA LEU A 123 -1.25 3.64 13.24
C LEU A 123 -1.48 3.16 14.68
N LEU A 124 -0.67 2.24 15.19
CA LEU A 124 -0.75 1.79 16.58
C LEU A 124 -0.43 2.93 17.57
N CYS A 125 0.51 3.81 17.24
CA CYS A 125 0.80 5.01 18.05
C CYS A 125 -0.38 5.98 18.07
N ASP A 126 -1.05 6.19 16.93
CA ASP A 126 -2.27 7.00 16.88
C ASP A 126 -3.40 6.37 17.71
N MET A 127 -3.59 5.06 17.62
CA MET A 127 -4.54 4.31 18.48
C MET A 127 -4.23 4.47 19.98
N CYS A 128 -2.96 4.49 20.38
CA CYS A 128 -2.56 4.80 21.75
C CYS A 128 -3.02 6.20 22.17
N THR A 129 -2.88 7.17 21.30
CA THR A 129 -3.33 8.55 21.54
C THR A 129 -4.84 8.61 21.71
N GLN A 130 -5.60 7.98 20.83
CA GLN A 130 -7.06 7.90 20.90
C GLN A 130 -7.52 7.19 22.20
N MET A 131 -6.91 6.06 22.55
CA MET A 131 -7.23 5.34 23.79
C MET A 131 -6.88 6.15 25.05
N THR A 132 -5.81 6.94 25.00
CA THR A 132 -5.47 7.87 26.09
C THR A 132 -6.55 8.93 26.26
N GLN A 133 -7.06 9.51 25.18
CA GLN A 133 -8.20 10.45 25.21
C GLN A 133 -9.46 9.79 25.80
N ALA A 134 -9.78 8.57 25.38
CA ALA A 134 -10.91 7.82 25.92
C ALA A 134 -10.76 7.57 27.44
N LEU A 135 -9.54 7.25 27.89
CA LEU A 135 -9.25 7.05 29.31
C LEU A 135 -9.37 8.36 30.11
N GLN A 136 -8.93 9.49 29.56
CA GLN A 136 -9.12 10.82 30.19
C GLN A 136 -10.60 11.13 30.37
N LEU A 137 -11.43 10.91 29.33
CA LEU A 137 -12.89 11.08 29.40
C LEU A 137 -13.52 10.18 30.46
N CYS A 138 -13.02 8.97 30.67
CA CYS A 138 -13.49 8.09 31.75
C CYS A 138 -13.24 8.66 33.16
N ASN A 139 -12.12 9.35 33.35
CA ASN A 139 -11.68 9.87 34.63
C ASN A 139 -12.19 11.29 34.92
N GLU A 140 -12.81 11.94 33.93
CA GLU A 140 -13.46 13.24 34.15
C GLU A 140 -14.70 13.13 35.08
N PRO A 141 -15.13 14.23 35.71
CA PRO A 141 -16.40 14.30 36.41
C PRO A 141 -17.53 13.85 35.45
N ASP A 142 -18.44 13.03 35.94
CA ASP A 142 -19.54 12.44 35.17
C ASP A 142 -19.13 11.48 34.03
N GLY A 143 -17.84 11.10 33.94
CA GLY A 143 -17.33 10.10 33.00
C GLY A 143 -17.67 8.67 33.40
N PRO A 144 -17.56 7.70 32.45
CA PRO A 144 -17.84 6.28 32.69
C PRO A 144 -16.66 5.57 33.39
N GLN A 145 -16.35 5.94 34.63
CA GLN A 145 -15.21 5.42 35.41
C GLN A 145 -15.12 3.89 35.47
N ALA A 146 -16.26 3.19 35.38
CA ALA A 146 -16.27 1.73 35.36
C ALA A 146 -15.52 1.12 34.15
N TYR A 147 -15.28 1.88 33.09
CA TYR A 147 -14.52 1.45 31.91
C TYR A 147 -13.02 1.70 32.07
N ALA A 148 -12.59 2.60 32.95
CA ALA A 148 -11.20 3.05 33.07
C ALA A 148 -10.20 1.89 33.19
N LYS A 149 -10.45 0.95 34.10
CA LYS A 149 -9.56 -0.21 34.31
C LYS A 149 -9.37 -1.07 33.04
N THR A 150 -10.43 -1.24 32.24
CA THR A 150 -10.35 -2.02 31.00
C THR A 150 -9.59 -1.23 29.93
N LEU A 151 -9.83 0.09 29.82
CA LEU A 151 -9.11 0.93 28.87
C LEU A 151 -7.63 1.05 29.23
N GLU A 152 -7.28 1.13 30.51
CA GLU A 152 -5.88 1.13 30.97
C GLU A 152 -5.15 -0.16 30.55
N ALA A 153 -5.81 -1.31 30.74
CA ALA A 153 -5.24 -2.60 30.32
C ALA A 153 -5.08 -2.70 28.80
N ASP A 154 -6.10 -2.25 28.02
CA ASP A 154 -6.04 -2.22 26.56
C ASP A 154 -4.94 -1.26 26.08
N LEU A 155 -4.82 -0.07 26.67
CA LEU A 155 -3.78 0.93 26.37
C LEU A 155 -2.38 0.40 26.69
N THR A 156 -2.20 -0.24 27.84
CA THR A 156 -0.91 -0.82 28.24
C THR A 156 -0.44 -1.89 27.25
N GLN A 157 -1.36 -2.66 26.69
CA GLN A 157 -1.04 -3.61 25.61
C GLN A 157 -0.61 -2.86 24.34
N LEU A 158 -1.38 -1.85 23.90
CA LEU A 158 -1.07 -1.09 22.68
C LEU A 158 0.28 -0.38 22.76
N GLN A 159 0.65 0.17 23.93
CA GLN A 159 1.93 0.85 24.13
C GLN A 159 3.15 -0.05 23.92
N GLN A 160 3.01 -1.37 24.04
CA GLN A 160 4.11 -2.29 23.71
C GLN A 160 4.53 -2.22 22.24
N ALA A 161 3.66 -1.69 21.37
CA ALA A 161 3.96 -1.51 19.96
C ALA A 161 5.10 -0.54 19.67
N GLU A 162 5.40 0.40 20.58
CA GLU A 162 6.50 1.38 20.41
C GLU A 162 7.88 0.72 20.29
N ASN A 163 8.06 -0.46 20.88
CA ASN A 163 9.34 -1.17 20.90
C ASN A 163 9.47 -2.26 19.84
N LEU A 164 8.46 -2.44 19.00
CA LEU A 164 8.46 -3.48 17.96
C LEU A 164 9.38 -3.08 16.81
N GLN A 165 10.12 -4.05 16.29
CA GLN A 165 10.99 -3.87 15.13
C GLN A 165 10.66 -4.89 14.05
N GLY A 166 10.49 -4.40 12.82
CA GLY A 166 10.26 -5.23 11.65
C GLY A 166 8.91 -5.97 11.63
N TYR A 167 8.64 -6.55 10.48
CA TYR A 167 7.34 -7.15 10.16
C TYR A 167 6.88 -8.26 11.11
N LEU A 168 7.76 -9.21 11.44
CA LEU A 168 7.38 -10.38 12.24
C LEU A 168 7.01 -10.05 13.69
N GLN A 169 7.68 -9.06 14.29
CA GLN A 169 7.33 -8.64 15.64
C GLN A 169 5.98 -7.95 15.67
N VAL A 170 5.70 -7.08 14.68
CA VAL A 170 4.38 -6.43 14.52
C VAL A 170 3.30 -7.48 14.27
N GLN A 171 3.54 -8.43 13.38
CA GLN A 171 2.59 -9.53 13.11
C GLN A 171 2.28 -10.34 14.38
N THR A 172 3.30 -10.75 15.12
CA THR A 172 3.14 -11.52 16.36
C THR A 172 2.37 -10.71 17.40
N PHE A 173 2.71 -9.46 17.57
CA PHE A 173 2.03 -8.54 18.48
C PHE A 173 0.54 -8.40 18.14
N LEU A 174 0.23 -8.06 16.89
CA LEU A 174 -1.15 -7.91 16.42
C LEU A 174 -1.96 -9.20 16.61
N ASN A 175 -1.38 -10.35 16.32
CA ASN A 175 -2.06 -11.65 16.51
C ASN A 175 -2.29 -12.00 17.98
N GLY A 176 -1.46 -11.47 18.89
CA GLY A 176 -1.59 -11.68 20.33
C GLY A 176 -2.45 -10.63 21.04
N LEU A 177 -2.87 -9.55 20.36
CA LEU A 177 -3.59 -8.44 20.98
C LEU A 177 -5.04 -8.83 21.30
N VAL A 178 -5.41 -8.72 22.57
CA VAL A 178 -6.75 -9.09 23.06
C VAL A 178 -7.36 -7.94 23.87
N PHE A 179 -8.43 -7.37 23.35
CA PHE A 179 -9.17 -6.32 24.05
C PHE A 179 -10.11 -6.92 25.13
N GLY A 180 -10.04 -6.34 26.33
CA GLY A 180 -10.88 -6.73 27.46
C GLY A 180 -12.38 -6.52 27.20
N LYS A 181 -13.25 -7.15 28.01
CA LYS A 181 -14.68 -6.86 27.99
C LYS A 181 -14.97 -5.66 28.88
N LEU A 182 -15.70 -4.65 28.35
CA LEU A 182 -16.19 -3.56 29.16
C LEU A 182 -17.21 -4.06 30.18
N SER A 183 -17.10 -3.61 31.41
CA SER A 183 -18.07 -3.92 32.46
C SER A 183 -19.43 -3.28 32.14
N PRO A 184 -20.53 -4.01 32.17
CA PRO A 184 -21.82 -3.44 31.88
C PRO A 184 -22.25 -2.41 32.97
N ILE A 185 -22.51 -1.19 32.57
CA ILE A 185 -23.04 -0.15 33.47
C ILE A 185 -24.57 -0.19 33.41
N ARG A 186 -25.22 -0.76 34.42
CA ARG A 186 -26.68 -0.95 34.45
C ARG A 186 -27.45 0.35 34.67
N LYS A 187 -26.94 1.26 35.50
CA LYS A 187 -27.51 2.61 35.75
C LYS A 187 -26.38 3.62 35.70
N PHE A 188 -26.28 4.30 34.57
CA PHE A 188 -25.30 5.36 34.38
C PHE A 188 -25.98 6.71 34.68
N SER A 189 -25.47 7.45 35.69
CA SER A 189 -25.96 8.75 36.09
C SER A 189 -25.10 9.90 35.62
N GLY A 190 -24.02 9.60 34.87
CA GLY A 190 -23.10 10.61 34.35
C GLY A 190 -23.49 11.09 32.96
N ASP A 191 -22.55 11.72 32.27
CA ASP A 191 -22.73 12.26 30.94
C ASP A 191 -22.78 11.12 29.88
N VAL A 192 -23.96 10.94 29.28
CA VAL A 192 -24.21 9.91 28.26
C VAL A 192 -23.33 10.11 27.03
N LYS A 193 -23.09 11.36 26.62
CA LYS A 193 -22.23 11.65 25.46
C LYS A 193 -20.79 11.21 25.69
N LYS A 194 -20.22 11.50 26.87
CA LYS A 194 -18.87 11.01 27.21
C LYS A 194 -18.80 9.50 27.15
N LYS A 195 -19.81 8.80 27.66
CA LYS A 195 -19.85 7.34 27.61
C LYS A 195 -19.90 6.83 26.17
N GLU A 196 -20.74 7.42 25.31
CA GLU A 196 -20.86 7.05 23.90
C GLU A 196 -19.56 7.30 23.15
N THR A 197 -18.93 8.47 23.33
CA THR A 197 -17.62 8.81 22.74
C THR A 197 -16.53 7.80 23.13
N VAL A 198 -16.45 7.44 24.42
CA VAL A 198 -15.49 6.43 24.88
C VAL A 198 -15.73 5.07 24.22
N MET A 199 -16.97 4.65 24.08
CA MET A 199 -17.33 3.39 23.43
C MET A 199 -17.02 3.42 21.93
N GLU A 200 -17.27 4.55 21.26
CA GLU A 200 -16.99 4.78 19.85
C GLU A 200 -15.49 4.72 19.56
N ILE A 201 -14.68 5.54 20.26
CA ILE A 201 -13.21 5.52 20.12
C ILE A 201 -12.66 4.11 20.27
N ARG A 202 -13.06 3.41 21.34
CA ARG A 202 -12.58 2.05 21.56
C ARG A 202 -13.05 1.07 20.47
N SER A 203 -14.27 1.21 19.97
CA SER A 203 -14.80 0.37 18.86
C SER A 203 -14.01 0.60 17.57
N ASP A 204 -13.67 1.85 17.29
CA ASP A 204 -12.95 2.20 16.08
C ASP A 204 -11.49 1.72 16.14
N VAL A 205 -10.82 1.89 17.28
CA VAL A 205 -9.50 1.30 17.52
C VAL A 205 -9.51 -0.23 17.29
N LYS A 206 -10.52 -0.94 17.80
CA LYS A 206 -10.64 -2.39 17.57
C LYS A 206 -10.82 -2.75 16.09
N LYS A 207 -11.67 -2.03 15.37
CA LYS A 207 -11.89 -2.24 13.93
C LYS A 207 -10.62 -1.98 13.13
N GLU A 208 -9.87 -0.97 13.53
CA GLU A 208 -8.61 -0.60 12.86
C GLU A 208 -7.53 -1.66 13.09
N VAL A 209 -7.39 -2.20 14.30
CA VAL A 209 -6.53 -3.37 14.58
C VAL A 209 -6.94 -4.57 13.74
N GLU A 210 -8.23 -4.90 13.68
CA GLU A 210 -8.72 -6.00 12.84
C GLU A 210 -8.44 -5.76 11.34
N THR A 211 -8.52 -4.50 10.90
CA THR A 211 -8.22 -4.12 9.52
C THR A 211 -6.75 -4.31 9.21
N LEU A 212 -5.85 -3.87 10.11
CA LEU A 212 -4.41 -4.09 9.98
C LEU A 212 -4.08 -5.59 9.90
N GLN A 213 -4.62 -6.38 10.84
CA GLN A 213 -4.43 -7.84 10.86
C GLN A 213 -4.83 -8.48 9.52
N LYS A 214 -6.05 -8.20 9.06
CA LYS A 214 -6.60 -8.82 7.84
C LYS A 214 -5.92 -8.35 6.57
N LYS A 215 -5.56 -7.08 6.48
CA LYS A 215 -5.04 -6.49 5.24
C LYS A 215 -3.56 -6.74 5.02
N TYR A 216 -2.76 -6.68 6.09
CA TYR A 216 -1.31 -6.68 5.96
C TYR A 216 -0.61 -7.85 6.65
N PHE A 217 -1.22 -8.47 7.68
CA PHE A 217 -0.57 -9.45 8.54
C PHE A 217 -1.29 -10.80 8.60
N ALA A 218 -2.27 -11.03 7.71
CA ALA A 218 -3.03 -12.29 7.69
C ALA A 218 -2.26 -13.48 7.12
N MET A 219 -1.25 -13.23 6.29
CA MET A 219 -0.50 -14.27 5.58
C MET A 219 0.83 -14.55 6.26
N ASP A 220 1.26 -15.82 6.21
CA ASP A 220 2.62 -16.18 6.52
C ASP A 220 3.60 -15.82 5.39
N LEU A 221 4.89 -15.85 5.70
CA LEU A 221 5.93 -15.45 4.74
C LEU A 221 5.99 -16.37 3.51
N GLU A 222 5.71 -17.64 3.66
CA GLU A 222 5.71 -18.61 2.55
C GLU A 222 4.57 -18.29 1.55
N THR A 223 3.39 -17.99 2.09
CA THR A 223 2.25 -17.58 1.28
C THR A 223 2.52 -16.24 0.58
N LEU A 224 3.13 -15.28 1.27
CA LEU A 224 3.52 -13.99 0.68
C LEU A 224 4.54 -14.20 -0.46
N LEU A 225 5.57 -15.02 -0.25
CA LEU A 225 6.56 -15.34 -1.27
C LEU A 225 5.91 -16.01 -2.49
N LEU A 226 5.00 -16.94 -2.25
CA LEU A 226 4.28 -17.61 -3.33
C LEU A 226 3.44 -16.63 -4.16
N GLN A 227 2.77 -15.69 -3.51
CA GLN A 227 2.02 -14.64 -4.22
C GLN A 227 2.94 -13.71 -4.99
N GLN A 228 4.05 -13.29 -4.41
CA GLN A 228 5.04 -12.46 -5.07
C GLN A 228 5.60 -13.14 -6.33
N LYS A 229 6.00 -14.42 -6.24
CA LYS A 229 6.50 -15.20 -7.39
C LYS A 229 5.45 -15.45 -8.49
N ARG A 230 4.17 -15.32 -8.19
CA ARG A 230 3.11 -15.36 -9.21
C ARG A 230 3.02 -14.05 -10.01
N LEU A 231 3.37 -12.93 -9.41
CA LEU A 231 3.28 -11.61 -10.01
C LEU A 231 4.61 -11.16 -10.63
N CYS A 232 5.74 -11.63 -10.08
CA CYS A 232 7.10 -11.33 -10.52
C CYS A 232 7.85 -12.67 -10.68
N PRO A 233 7.59 -13.45 -11.75
CA PRO A 233 8.21 -14.75 -12.01
C PRO A 233 9.69 -14.62 -12.41
#